data_6d6a61181e9dace4497fb9cc533ed922
#
_entry.id   6d6a61181e9dace4497fb9cc533ed922
#
_cell.length_a   1.000
_cell.length_b   1.000
_cell.length_c   1.000
_cell.angle_alpha   90.00
_cell.angle_beta   90.00
_cell.angle_gamma   90.00
#
_symmetry.space_group_name_H-M   'P 1'
#
loop_
_entity.id
_entity.type
_entity.pdbx_description
1 polymer ?
#
loop_
_entity_poly.entity_id
_entity_poly.type
_entity_poly.pdbx_seq_one_letter_code
_entity_poly.pdbx_strand_id
1 'polypeptide(L)'
;MRIFSDRHSRGKAAACAALPGERPCDCKPPCTQQTDNTFLTRFFRNKRGNLAIIFALSLMPLSAAAGAAIDLNRAFIVQQRLERALDAAGLAVGSAPAASDAEMKAMAQSFFDANYNDEEMGVPGELVLAAANGRVTLSATAELPTTIMKIIGYDKLTVGSEIEVVRESKALEVAMVLDNTGSMAWNGKIGALRTAAEDLVSILFGDQDTPDLLTMSLVPFVTAVNIKTPGFDMNWMDVDGNSEFHGENFDPNRGPTNHFELFDGINNASWKGCVEMRPEPYDTLDTAPTLGNADTLFVPYFWPDEPDNGSGYNNNYANDRIGGNKNKRQSNGGKYMNRNVSVDETPSSTEGPNKACARPLVPLTNSKSTLINEVRAMEPWYNSGTNIAEGLAWGWRVLSPGAPFSEGASFGNPDVQKALILLTDGNNEIVSQSTHNDSDYTSFGYVGTGRLGTTNRGTARNIIDQKVAEMCTRVKADGVRIYTITFQLNSSSLAEIFRNCATEPELYFDSPSNEELRRVFQSIAFDLSNLRIAR
;
A
#
# COMPACT_ATOMS: atom_id res chain seq x y z
N MET A 1 -7.15 -23.88 27.75
CA MET A 1 -7.46 -25.32 27.91
C MET A 1 -6.53 -25.91 28.98
N ARG A 2 -7.19 -26.36 30.08
CA ARG A 2 -6.68 -27.23 31.18
C ARG A 2 -5.48 -26.69 31.98
N ILE A 3 -5.68 -26.15 33.23
CA ILE A 3 -6.19 -26.80 34.47
C ILE A 3 -5.23 -27.91 34.96
N PHE A 4 -4.73 -27.68 36.17
CA PHE A 4 -4.63 -28.61 37.31
C PHE A 4 -3.74 -27.95 38.35
N SER A 5 -4.24 -27.42 39.49
CA SER A 5 -4.94 -28.10 40.60
C SER A 5 -3.98 -28.75 41.60
N ASP A 6 -3.95 -28.10 42.76
CA ASP A 6 -4.13 -28.66 44.11
C ASP A 6 -3.38 -29.92 44.58
N ARG A 7 -2.82 -29.79 45.77
CA ARG A 7 -3.11 -30.56 47.01
C ARG A 7 -2.05 -30.27 48.09
N HIS A 8 -2.40 -29.66 49.15
CA HIS A 8 -2.91 -30.23 50.45
C HIS A 8 -2.22 -31.53 50.92
N SER A 9 -1.59 -31.45 52.09
CA SER A 9 -1.91 -32.18 53.33
C SER A 9 -0.80 -32.06 54.35
N ARG A 10 -1.06 -31.47 55.54
CA ARG A 10 -1.44 -32.17 56.78
C ARG A 10 -0.44 -33.25 57.19
N GLY A 11 0.40 -32.96 58.21
CA GLY A 11 0.09 -33.31 59.57
C GLY A 11 0.68 -34.64 60.03
N LYS A 12 1.39 -34.65 61.07
CA LYS A 12 1.09 -35.49 62.25
C LYS A 12 2.19 -35.38 63.28
N ALA A 13 1.72 -35.12 64.46
CA ALA A 13 2.44 -35.35 65.72
C ALA A 13 2.43 -36.85 66.07
N ALA A 14 3.45 -37.28 66.74
CA ALA A 14 3.45 -38.39 67.72
C ALA A 14 4.85 -38.40 68.33
N ALA A 15 4.95 -38.22 69.53
CA ALA A 15 4.54 -38.93 70.75
C ALA A 15 5.70 -39.71 71.35
N CYS A 16 5.95 -39.38 72.57
CA CYS A 16 6.56 -40.03 73.70
C CYS A 16 7.06 -41.49 73.57
N ALA A 17 8.24 -41.74 74.15
CA ALA A 17 8.40 -42.94 74.96
C ALA A 17 9.43 -42.67 76.07
N ALA A 18 8.93 -42.83 77.25
CA ALA A 18 9.69 -42.85 78.49
C ALA A 18 10.15 -44.29 78.80
N LEU A 19 11.22 -44.44 79.59
CA LEU A 19 11.38 -45.45 80.65
C LEU A 19 12.72 -45.25 81.39
N PRO A 20 12.96 -45.91 82.56
CA PRO A 20 12.85 -45.24 83.87
C PRO A 20 14.12 -45.51 84.74
N GLY A 21 14.19 -44.91 85.92
CA GLY A 21 15.13 -45.35 86.98
C GLY A 21 15.59 -44.26 87.91
N GLU A 22 14.90 -44.20 89.04
CA GLU A 22 15.24 -44.05 90.48
C GLU A 22 15.71 -42.71 91.04
N ARG A 23 14.84 -42.21 91.78
CA ARG A 23 14.66 -41.58 93.13
C ARG A 23 15.90 -41.26 94.00
N PRO A 24 15.70 -40.57 95.20
CA PRO A 24 14.95 -39.34 95.50
C PRO A 24 15.74 -38.40 96.43
N CYS A 25 14.98 -37.43 96.96
CA CYS A 25 15.26 -36.60 98.23
C CYS A 25 16.13 -35.34 98.07
N ASP A 26 15.89 -34.22 98.66
CA ASP A 26 14.92 -33.70 99.60
C ASP A 26 15.13 -32.14 99.73
N CYS A 27 14.04 -31.47 100.18
CA CYS A 27 14.04 -30.21 100.99
C CYS A 27 14.40 -28.85 100.43
N LYS A 28 13.35 -28.09 100.22
CA LYS A 28 12.98 -26.67 100.52
C LYS A 28 13.92 -25.77 101.29
N PRO A 29 13.68 -24.45 101.32
CA PRO A 29 12.86 -23.42 100.71
C PRO A 29 13.62 -22.08 100.40
N PRO A 30 13.01 -20.89 100.36
CA PRO A 30 12.44 -20.21 99.20
C PRO A 30 13.37 -19.06 98.74
N CYS A 31 13.40 -18.79 97.48
CA CYS A 31 14.11 -17.65 96.92
C CYS A 31 13.18 -16.67 96.28
N THR A 32 13.21 -15.56 96.87
CA THR A 32 12.71 -14.25 96.42
C THR A 32 13.12 -13.97 94.96
N GLN A 33 12.17 -13.51 94.16
CA GLN A 33 12.43 -12.89 92.87
C GLN A 33 13.28 -11.63 93.06
N GLN A 34 14.48 -11.67 92.57
CA GLN A 34 15.34 -10.51 92.38
C GLN A 34 15.39 -10.28 90.87
N THR A 35 14.68 -9.30 90.38
CA THR A 35 14.78 -8.75 89.07
C THR A 35 16.15 -8.15 88.86
N ASP A 36 17.01 -8.88 88.15
CA ASP A 36 18.33 -8.40 87.78
C ASP A 36 18.27 -7.31 86.72
N ASN A 37 18.25 -6.09 87.16
CA ASN A 37 18.55 -4.87 86.38
C ASN A 37 20.06 -4.68 86.15
N THR A 38 20.81 -5.76 86.00
CA THR A 38 22.28 -5.69 86.03
C THR A 38 22.90 -5.33 84.69
N PHE A 39 22.16 -5.44 83.60
CA PHE A 39 22.73 -5.10 82.28
C PHE A 39 22.82 -3.59 82.05
N LEU A 40 21.78 -2.85 82.38
CA LEU A 40 21.75 -1.37 82.25
C LEU A 40 22.66 -0.69 83.25
N THR A 41 22.73 -1.21 84.50
CA THR A 41 23.62 -0.64 85.54
C THR A 41 25.11 -0.93 85.29
N ARG A 42 25.47 -2.03 84.68
CA ARG A 42 26.83 -2.30 84.18
C ARG A 42 27.18 -1.44 82.98
N PHE A 43 26.26 -1.16 82.11
CA PHE A 43 26.46 -0.29 80.95
C PHE A 43 26.76 1.16 81.37
N PHE A 44 26.02 1.72 82.32
CA PHE A 44 26.23 3.08 82.79
C PHE A 44 27.43 3.25 83.79
N ARG A 45 28.01 2.13 84.28
CA ARG A 45 29.13 2.18 85.27
C ARG A 45 30.50 1.94 84.62
N ASN A 46 30.53 1.66 83.29
CA ASN A 46 31.76 1.43 82.60
C ASN A 46 32.38 2.76 82.12
N LYS A 47 33.40 3.22 82.84
CA LYS A 47 34.13 4.47 82.52
C LYS A 47 35.05 4.39 81.29
N ARG A 48 35.00 3.31 80.47
CA ARG A 48 35.68 3.25 79.22
C ARG A 48 34.74 3.77 78.12
N GLY A 49 34.57 5.12 78.06
CA GLY A 49 33.64 5.83 77.17
C GLY A 49 33.91 5.73 75.67
N ASN A 50 34.94 4.99 75.20
CA ASN A 50 35.30 4.86 73.83
C ASN A 50 34.24 4.09 72.96
N LEU A 51 33.56 3.07 73.53
CA LEU A 51 32.60 2.27 72.80
C LEU A 51 31.32 3.06 72.48
N ALA A 52 30.83 3.87 73.36
CA ALA A 52 29.66 4.70 73.15
C ALA A 52 29.93 5.83 72.14
N ILE A 53 31.16 6.40 72.17
CA ILE A 53 31.57 7.41 71.18
C ILE A 53 31.72 6.76 69.77
N ILE A 54 32.36 5.60 69.66
CA ILE A 54 32.52 4.88 68.41
C ILE A 54 31.14 4.45 67.88
N PHE A 55 30.24 3.96 68.71
CA PHE A 55 28.88 3.61 68.35
C PHE A 55 28.09 4.82 67.87
N ALA A 56 28.13 5.95 68.59
CA ALA A 56 27.47 7.20 68.20
C ALA A 56 28.03 7.75 66.87
N LEU A 57 29.36 7.69 66.64
CA LEU A 57 30.00 8.13 65.40
C LEU A 57 29.72 7.17 64.24
N SER A 58 29.55 5.87 64.49
CA SER A 58 29.21 4.88 63.43
C SER A 58 27.71 4.89 63.11
N LEU A 59 26.84 5.31 64.00
CA LEU A 59 25.40 5.39 63.78
C LEU A 59 25.06 6.45 62.71
N MET A 60 25.79 7.54 62.64
CA MET A 60 25.57 8.63 61.68
C MET A 60 25.81 8.19 60.24
N PRO A 61 26.96 7.59 59.86
CA PRO A 61 27.17 7.11 58.51
C PRO A 61 26.28 5.91 58.18
N LEU A 62 25.95 5.04 59.13
CA LEU A 62 25.03 3.93 58.91
C LEU A 62 23.60 4.41 58.64
N SER A 63 23.12 5.42 59.37
CA SER A 63 21.81 6.02 59.13
C SER A 63 21.77 6.77 57.81
N ALA A 64 22.85 7.47 57.46
CA ALA A 64 22.98 8.14 56.17
C ALA A 64 22.98 7.11 54.99
N ALA A 65 23.72 6.00 55.15
CA ALA A 65 23.76 4.95 54.15
C ALA A 65 22.39 4.23 53.96
N ALA A 66 21.70 3.93 55.08
CA ALA A 66 20.36 3.35 55.05
C ALA A 66 19.34 4.31 54.39
N GLY A 67 19.46 5.61 54.70
CA GLY A 67 18.61 6.64 54.11
C GLY A 67 18.86 6.86 52.63
N ALA A 68 20.13 6.87 52.22
CA ALA A 68 20.48 6.94 50.81
C ALA A 68 19.95 5.73 50.03
N ALA A 69 20.01 4.52 50.63
CA ALA A 69 19.46 3.33 50.02
C ALA A 69 17.94 3.41 49.82
N ILE A 70 17.21 4.04 50.74
CA ILE A 70 15.75 4.26 50.60
C ILE A 70 15.46 5.26 49.48
N ASP A 71 16.15 6.41 49.43
CA ASP A 71 15.96 7.43 48.42
C ASP A 71 16.35 6.90 47.02
N LEU A 72 17.44 6.12 46.89
CA LEU A 72 17.84 5.47 45.66
C LEU A 72 16.83 4.40 45.20
N ASN A 73 16.27 3.61 46.14
CA ASN A 73 15.24 2.64 45.78
C ASN A 73 13.96 3.33 45.27
N ARG A 74 13.56 4.46 45.84
CA ARG A 74 12.47 5.30 45.35
C ARG A 74 12.78 5.85 43.97
N ALA A 75 14.00 6.34 43.72
CA ALA A 75 14.44 6.80 42.41
C ALA A 75 14.39 5.68 41.38
N PHE A 76 14.78 4.46 41.72
CA PHE A 76 14.69 3.29 40.85
C PHE A 76 13.24 2.92 40.48
N ILE A 77 12.30 3.02 41.44
CA ILE A 77 10.88 2.81 41.19
C ILE A 77 10.33 3.87 40.22
N VAL A 78 10.72 5.15 40.43
CA VAL A 78 10.32 6.25 39.53
C VAL A 78 10.87 6.03 38.12
N GLN A 79 12.14 5.61 37.99
CA GLN A 79 12.74 5.29 36.70
C GLN A 79 11.98 4.16 35.98
N GLN A 80 11.65 3.06 36.65
CA GLN A 80 10.87 1.97 36.05
C GLN A 80 9.48 2.42 35.62
N ARG A 81 8.84 3.35 36.31
CA ARG A 81 7.55 3.90 35.88
C ARG A 81 7.70 4.78 34.66
N LEU A 82 8.76 5.60 34.62
CA LEU A 82 9.09 6.43 33.48
C LEU A 82 9.34 5.58 32.26
N GLU A 83 10.10 4.49 32.37
CA GLU A 83 10.34 3.51 31.30
C GLU A 83 9.03 2.93 30.76
N ARG A 84 8.13 2.47 31.63
CA ARG A 84 6.82 1.92 31.20
C ARG A 84 5.93 2.96 30.51
N ALA A 85 5.93 4.19 30.97
CA ALA A 85 5.15 5.26 30.34
C ALA A 85 5.73 5.62 28.96
N LEU A 86 7.07 5.65 28.84
CA LEU A 86 7.74 5.81 27.56
C LEU A 86 7.49 4.64 26.62
N ASP A 87 7.52 3.40 27.11
CA ASP A 87 7.20 2.20 26.31
C ASP A 87 5.77 2.28 25.75
N ALA A 88 4.80 2.68 26.58
CA ALA A 88 3.42 2.85 26.12
C ALA A 88 3.28 3.97 25.07
N ALA A 89 3.97 5.10 25.27
CA ALA A 89 4.01 6.19 24.30
C ALA A 89 4.71 5.76 23.00
N GLY A 90 5.80 5.01 23.12
CA GLY A 90 6.56 4.48 21.99
C GLY A 90 5.76 3.49 21.15
N LEU A 91 5.04 2.56 21.78
CA LEU A 91 4.14 1.64 21.09
C LEU A 91 3.02 2.38 20.34
N ALA A 92 2.46 3.43 20.94
CA ALA A 92 1.42 4.24 20.31
C ALA A 92 1.96 4.95 19.07
N VAL A 93 3.13 5.60 19.15
CA VAL A 93 3.77 6.29 18.03
C VAL A 93 4.26 5.28 16.97
N GLY A 94 4.79 4.13 17.39
CA GLY A 94 5.25 3.07 16.49
C GLY A 94 4.14 2.49 15.64
N SER A 95 2.93 2.40 16.19
CA SER A 95 1.74 1.86 15.50
C SER A 95 0.89 2.93 14.77
N ALA A 96 1.24 4.22 14.90
CA ALA A 96 0.48 5.29 14.26
C ALA A 96 0.67 5.30 12.74
N PRO A 97 -0.40 5.45 11.92
CA PRO A 97 -0.29 5.74 10.50
C PRO A 97 0.56 6.98 10.25
N ALA A 98 0.92 7.25 8.99
CA ALA A 98 1.76 8.38 8.60
C ALA A 98 1.29 9.70 9.24
N ALA A 99 1.80 9.97 10.45
CA ALA A 99 1.49 11.15 11.24
C ALA A 99 2.66 12.13 11.14
N SER A 100 2.36 13.41 11.10
CA SER A 100 3.36 14.47 11.22
C SER A 100 4.06 14.42 12.58
N ASP A 101 5.26 15.00 12.70
CA ASP A 101 5.99 15.06 13.97
C ASP A 101 5.16 15.69 15.09
N ALA A 102 4.31 16.67 14.75
CA ALA A 102 3.41 17.31 15.71
C ALA A 102 2.30 16.35 16.21
N GLU A 103 1.72 15.56 15.33
CA GLU A 103 0.71 14.55 15.69
C GLU A 103 1.33 13.40 16.48
N MET A 104 2.53 12.96 16.10
CA MET A 104 3.29 11.96 16.86
C MET A 104 3.61 12.46 18.28
N LYS A 105 4.06 13.72 18.40
CA LYS A 105 4.33 14.32 19.72
C LYS A 105 3.07 14.42 20.57
N ALA A 106 1.95 14.83 20.00
CA ALA A 106 0.67 14.91 20.70
C ALA A 106 0.17 13.53 21.17
N MET A 107 0.30 12.52 20.32
CA MET A 107 -0.05 11.13 20.63
C MET A 107 0.87 10.58 21.73
N ALA A 108 2.19 10.73 21.57
CA ALA A 108 3.17 10.30 22.57
C ALA A 108 2.88 10.92 23.93
N GLN A 109 2.61 12.23 23.98
CA GLN A 109 2.28 12.95 25.20
C GLN A 109 1.01 12.40 25.85
N SER A 110 -0.05 12.18 25.08
CA SER A 110 -1.32 11.64 25.61
C SER A 110 -1.17 10.25 26.24
N PHE A 111 -0.40 9.36 25.60
CA PHE A 111 -0.14 8.03 26.14
C PHE A 111 0.83 8.05 27.31
N PHE A 112 1.83 8.94 27.29
CA PHE A 112 2.75 9.15 28.40
C PHE A 112 1.99 9.61 29.63
N ASP A 113 1.16 10.66 29.52
CA ASP A 113 0.36 11.22 30.61
C ASP A 113 -0.64 10.21 31.18
N ALA A 114 -1.24 9.39 30.30
CA ALA A 114 -2.16 8.33 30.73
C ALA A 114 -1.47 7.21 31.54
N ASN A 115 -0.18 6.97 31.32
CA ASN A 115 0.57 5.89 31.98
C ASN A 115 1.53 6.36 33.07
N TYR A 116 1.74 7.69 33.22
CA TYR A 116 2.53 8.31 34.30
C TYR A 116 1.62 9.19 35.17
N ASN A 117 0.83 8.57 36.06
CA ASN A 117 -0.26 9.23 36.80
C ASN A 117 0.10 9.68 38.22
N ASP A 118 1.33 9.54 38.68
CA ASP A 118 1.64 9.64 40.10
C ASP A 118 2.66 10.76 40.38
N GLU A 119 2.16 12.00 40.46
CA GLU A 119 2.96 13.19 40.82
C GLU A 119 3.57 13.12 42.24
N GLU A 120 3.00 12.29 43.13
CA GLU A 120 3.50 12.16 44.51
C GLU A 120 4.86 11.44 44.61
N MET A 121 5.20 10.62 43.58
CA MET A 121 6.45 9.84 43.60
C MET A 121 7.51 10.33 42.60
N GLY A 122 7.25 11.39 41.85
CA GLY A 122 8.20 12.01 40.95
C GLY A 122 7.48 12.91 39.94
N VAL A 123 7.94 14.14 39.81
CA VAL A 123 7.34 15.10 38.86
C VAL A 123 7.97 14.89 37.49
N PRO A 124 7.19 14.51 36.47
CA PRO A 124 7.73 14.33 35.11
C PRO A 124 8.15 15.67 34.51
N GLY A 125 9.25 15.64 33.76
CA GLY A 125 9.67 16.74 32.90
C GLY A 125 9.00 16.68 31.54
N GLU A 126 9.43 17.52 30.61
CA GLU A 126 8.92 17.53 29.24
C GLU A 126 9.29 16.22 28.50
N LEU A 127 8.31 15.65 27.79
CA LEU A 127 8.56 14.56 26.84
C LEU A 127 9.22 15.12 25.57
N VAL A 128 10.40 14.64 25.26
CA VAL A 128 11.13 15.00 24.05
C VAL A 128 10.96 13.89 23.02
N LEU A 129 10.53 14.27 21.82
CA LEU A 129 10.44 13.38 20.66
C LEU A 129 11.40 13.87 19.58
N ALA A 130 12.24 12.97 19.08
CA ALA A 130 13.10 13.20 17.93
C ALA A 130 12.86 12.09 16.90
N ALA A 131 12.44 12.46 15.68
CA ALA A 131 12.22 11.54 14.58
C ALA A 131 13.28 11.76 13.49
N ALA A 132 14.00 10.71 13.12
CA ALA A 132 14.99 10.74 12.03
C ALA A 132 15.19 9.34 11.44
N ASN A 133 15.27 9.24 10.12
CA ASN A 133 15.63 8.01 9.41
C ASN A 133 14.80 6.77 9.82
N GLY A 134 13.49 6.91 9.97
CA GLY A 134 12.60 5.81 10.37
C GLY A 134 12.72 5.39 11.84
N ARG A 135 13.44 6.17 12.67
CA ARG A 135 13.58 5.96 14.11
C ARG A 135 12.93 7.12 14.86
N VAL A 136 12.20 6.79 15.90
CA VAL A 136 11.63 7.77 16.82
C VAL A 136 12.24 7.52 18.18
N THR A 137 12.96 8.51 18.68
CA THR A 137 13.52 8.51 20.04
C THR A 137 12.59 9.31 20.94
N LEU A 138 12.14 8.68 22.02
CA LEU A 138 11.37 9.33 23.08
C LEU A 138 12.21 9.37 24.34
N SER A 139 12.34 10.53 24.95
CA SER A 139 13.04 10.67 26.22
C SER A 139 12.28 11.58 27.18
N ALA A 140 12.34 11.25 28.44
CA ALA A 140 11.77 12.07 29.51
C ALA A 140 12.60 11.95 30.77
N THR A 141 12.47 12.95 31.66
CA THR A 141 13.07 12.96 32.99
C THR A 141 11.99 13.08 34.06
N ALA A 142 12.30 12.65 35.27
CA ALA A 142 11.44 12.90 36.43
C ALA A 142 12.27 13.35 37.63
N GLU A 143 11.78 14.35 38.38
CA GLU A 143 12.40 14.85 39.59
C GLU A 143 11.72 14.27 40.82
N LEU A 144 12.52 13.69 41.72
CA LEU A 144 12.08 13.07 42.95
C LEU A 144 12.66 13.83 44.15
N PRO A 145 11.86 14.38 45.09
CA PRO A 145 12.36 14.95 46.30
C PRO A 145 12.94 13.85 47.19
N THR A 146 14.13 14.09 47.73
CA THR A 146 14.79 13.17 48.64
C THR A 146 14.26 13.34 50.07
N THR A 147 14.25 12.27 50.84
CA THR A 147 13.79 12.29 52.24
C THR A 147 14.95 12.41 53.19
N ILE A 148 15.96 11.60 53.02
CA ILE A 148 17.10 11.50 53.94
C ILE A 148 18.37 12.10 53.35
N MET A 149 18.58 11.96 52.04
CA MET A 149 19.72 12.56 51.33
C MET A 149 19.69 14.10 51.41
N LYS A 150 18.53 14.70 51.65
CA LYS A 150 18.37 16.13 51.91
C LYS A 150 19.20 16.60 53.13
N ILE A 151 19.38 15.76 54.14
CA ILE A 151 20.17 16.08 55.34
C ILE A 151 21.66 16.26 54.98
N ILE A 152 22.12 15.60 53.94
CA ILE A 152 23.50 15.68 53.45
C ILE A 152 23.64 16.59 52.20
N GLY A 153 22.61 17.40 51.91
CA GLY A 153 22.68 18.46 50.89
C GLY A 153 22.16 18.10 49.50
N TYR A 154 21.50 16.95 49.35
CA TYR A 154 20.84 16.56 48.09
C TYR A 154 19.33 16.69 48.24
N ASP A 155 18.74 17.80 47.77
CA ASP A 155 17.31 18.07 47.95
C ASP A 155 16.43 17.25 47.00
N LYS A 156 16.94 16.90 45.81
CA LYS A 156 16.23 16.13 44.78
C LYS A 156 17.17 15.21 44.03
N LEU A 157 16.61 14.14 43.47
CA LEU A 157 17.23 13.26 42.49
C LEU A 157 16.49 13.40 41.16
N THR A 158 17.20 13.45 40.06
CA THR A 158 16.64 13.42 38.72
C THR A 158 16.95 12.07 38.10
N VAL A 159 15.92 11.38 37.62
CA VAL A 159 16.05 10.15 36.86
C VAL A 159 15.61 10.43 35.42
N GLY A 160 16.21 9.75 34.47
CA GLY A 160 15.85 9.86 33.04
C GLY A 160 15.74 8.50 32.42
N SER A 161 14.95 8.42 31.37
CA SER A 161 14.88 7.26 30.49
C SER A 161 14.71 7.69 29.05
N GLU A 162 15.19 6.86 28.14
CA GLU A 162 15.12 7.04 26.71
C GLU A 162 14.77 5.69 26.07
N ILE A 163 13.87 5.72 25.09
CA ILE A 163 13.54 4.56 24.27
C ILE A 163 13.69 4.93 22.80
N GLU A 164 14.05 3.96 22.00
CA GLU A 164 14.08 4.06 20.56
C GLU A 164 13.03 3.12 19.95
N VAL A 165 12.16 3.69 19.12
CA VAL A 165 11.17 2.92 18.34
C VAL A 165 11.62 2.94 16.89
N VAL A 166 11.87 1.78 16.34
CA VAL A 166 12.16 1.64 14.92
C VAL A 166 10.83 1.51 14.18
N ARG A 167 10.54 2.48 13.32
CA ARG A 167 9.43 2.42 12.36
C ARG A 167 10.00 1.91 11.04
N GLU A 168 10.04 0.60 10.89
CA GLU A 168 10.38 0.02 9.59
C GLU A 168 9.25 0.35 8.61
N SER A 169 9.47 1.38 7.80
CA SER A 169 8.54 1.73 6.73
C SER A 169 8.96 0.99 5.47
N LYS A 170 8.09 0.14 4.96
CA LYS A 170 8.27 -0.48 3.65
C LYS A 170 8.00 0.54 2.55
N ALA A 171 8.71 0.42 1.45
CA ALA A 171 8.37 1.15 0.25
C ALA A 171 7.02 0.64 -0.30
N LEU A 172 6.26 1.54 -0.90
CA LEU A 172 4.95 1.25 -1.48
C LEU A 172 4.93 1.66 -2.95
N GLU A 173 4.57 0.73 -3.82
CA GLU A 173 4.34 0.96 -5.24
C GLU A 173 2.86 0.73 -5.55
N VAL A 174 2.19 1.73 -6.13
CA VAL A 174 0.74 1.68 -6.40
C VAL A 174 0.45 1.96 -7.86
N ALA A 175 -0.26 1.07 -8.54
CA ALA A 175 -0.82 1.32 -9.86
C ALA A 175 -2.31 1.65 -9.77
N MET A 176 -2.71 2.82 -10.25
CA MET A 176 -4.11 3.22 -10.41
C MET A 176 -4.55 2.93 -11.85
N VAL A 177 -5.37 1.91 -12.05
CA VAL A 177 -5.93 1.49 -13.34
C VAL A 177 -7.37 2.00 -13.42
N LEU A 178 -7.57 3.10 -14.13
CA LEU A 178 -8.78 3.89 -14.07
C LEU A 178 -9.49 3.97 -15.42
N ASP A 179 -10.76 3.65 -15.40
CA ASP A 179 -11.62 3.67 -16.58
C ASP A 179 -11.86 5.09 -17.11
N ASN A 180 -11.53 5.30 -18.38
CA ASN A 180 -11.74 6.56 -19.09
C ASN A 180 -12.69 6.38 -20.28
N THR A 181 -13.52 5.36 -20.29
CA THR A 181 -14.47 5.10 -21.36
C THR A 181 -15.63 6.10 -21.39
N GLY A 182 -16.39 6.09 -22.48
CA GLY A 182 -17.46 7.06 -22.70
C GLY A 182 -18.56 7.04 -21.65
N SER A 183 -18.81 5.93 -20.98
CA SER A 183 -19.76 5.82 -19.85
C SER A 183 -19.40 6.71 -18.66
N MET A 184 -18.12 6.99 -18.47
CA MET A 184 -17.63 7.89 -17.42
C MET A 184 -18.03 9.38 -17.65
N ALA A 185 -18.51 9.73 -18.84
CA ALA A 185 -19.02 11.08 -19.12
C ALA A 185 -20.35 11.41 -18.42
N TRP A 186 -21.11 10.37 -18.06
CA TRP A 186 -22.46 10.55 -17.52
C TRP A 186 -22.45 10.67 -16.00
N ASN A 187 -23.49 11.33 -15.46
CA ASN A 187 -23.73 11.45 -14.01
C ASN A 187 -22.54 12.03 -13.22
N GLY A 188 -21.65 12.79 -13.87
CA GLY A 188 -20.49 13.37 -13.21
C GLY A 188 -19.41 12.38 -12.79
N LYS A 189 -19.44 11.14 -13.30
CA LYS A 189 -18.55 10.05 -12.89
C LYS A 189 -17.06 10.39 -13.03
N ILE A 190 -16.64 10.92 -14.20
CA ILE A 190 -15.23 11.28 -14.40
C ILE A 190 -14.76 12.36 -13.41
N GLY A 191 -15.62 13.32 -13.06
CA GLY A 191 -15.33 14.35 -12.07
C GLY A 191 -15.15 13.75 -10.67
N ALA A 192 -16.04 12.82 -10.29
CA ALA A 192 -15.95 12.11 -9.04
C ALA A 192 -14.68 11.22 -8.96
N LEU A 193 -14.34 10.54 -10.05
CA LEU A 193 -13.12 9.74 -10.15
C LEU A 193 -11.86 10.59 -9.98
N ARG A 194 -11.78 11.73 -10.67
CA ARG A 194 -10.65 12.67 -10.51
C ARG A 194 -10.50 13.11 -9.05
N THR A 195 -11.59 13.53 -8.41
CA THR A 195 -11.56 13.97 -7.01
C THR A 195 -11.14 12.85 -6.07
N ALA A 196 -11.65 11.63 -6.27
CA ALA A 196 -11.31 10.49 -5.44
C ALA A 196 -9.84 10.06 -5.61
N ALA A 197 -9.33 10.06 -6.84
CA ALA A 197 -7.93 9.76 -7.12
C ALA A 197 -6.97 10.86 -6.60
N GLU A 198 -7.36 12.14 -6.69
CA GLU A 198 -6.60 13.24 -6.08
C GLU A 198 -6.54 13.11 -4.55
N ASP A 199 -7.64 12.74 -3.91
CA ASP A 199 -7.69 12.48 -2.46
C ASP A 199 -6.73 11.33 -2.09
N LEU A 200 -6.77 10.21 -2.83
CA LEU A 200 -5.85 9.07 -2.62
C LEU A 200 -4.39 9.51 -2.69
N VAL A 201 -4.01 10.19 -3.77
CA VAL A 201 -2.64 10.71 -3.93
C VAL A 201 -2.27 11.65 -2.79
N SER A 202 -3.18 12.56 -2.42
CA SER A 202 -2.94 13.55 -1.37
C SER A 202 -2.76 12.90 0.01
N ILE A 203 -3.54 11.88 0.33
CA ILE A 203 -3.43 11.14 1.61
C ILE A 203 -2.12 10.36 1.66
N LEU A 204 -1.76 9.63 0.58
CA LEU A 204 -0.57 8.80 0.57
C LEU A 204 0.73 9.61 0.58
N PHE A 205 0.76 10.73 -0.11
CA PHE A 205 1.92 11.63 -0.15
C PHE A 205 2.02 12.53 1.08
N GLY A 206 0.91 12.82 1.76
CA GLY A 206 0.86 13.78 2.85
C GLY A 206 1.39 15.15 2.42
N ASP A 207 2.25 15.73 3.24
CA ASP A 207 2.89 17.03 2.98
C ASP A 207 4.13 16.93 2.07
N GLN A 208 4.55 15.74 1.67
CA GLN A 208 5.73 15.54 0.83
C GLN A 208 5.37 15.60 -0.66
N ASP A 209 6.16 16.31 -1.45
CA ASP A 209 6.02 16.34 -2.91
C ASP A 209 6.70 15.17 -3.61
N THR A 210 7.80 14.66 -3.03
CA THR A 210 8.63 13.58 -3.58
C THR A 210 9.14 12.64 -2.49
N PRO A 211 8.27 11.79 -1.89
CA PRO A 211 8.68 10.84 -0.87
C PRO A 211 9.59 9.74 -1.43
N ASP A 212 10.59 9.31 -0.65
CA ASP A 212 11.54 8.28 -1.09
C ASP A 212 10.94 6.86 -1.10
N LEU A 213 9.94 6.60 -0.26
CA LEU A 213 9.36 5.26 -0.06
C LEU A 213 7.94 5.12 -0.64
N LEU A 214 7.57 5.98 -1.59
CA LEU A 214 6.28 5.90 -2.27
C LEU A 214 6.45 6.25 -3.73
N THR A 215 6.03 5.34 -4.60
CA THR A 215 5.84 5.61 -6.02
C THR A 215 4.45 5.19 -6.44
N MET A 216 3.84 5.97 -7.33
CA MET A 216 2.54 5.66 -7.89
C MET A 216 2.55 5.79 -9.40
N SER A 217 1.72 4.99 -10.05
CA SER A 217 1.45 5.01 -11.49
C SER A 217 -0.02 5.34 -11.74
N LEU A 218 -0.30 5.94 -12.89
CA LEU A 218 -1.66 6.17 -13.39
C LEU A 218 -1.81 5.52 -14.76
N VAL A 219 -2.75 4.60 -14.90
CA VAL A 219 -3.06 3.88 -16.13
C VAL A 219 -4.50 4.17 -16.54
N PRO A 220 -4.74 5.27 -17.29
CA PRO A 220 -6.05 5.51 -17.87
C PRO A 220 -6.26 4.53 -19.04
N PHE A 221 -7.35 3.78 -19.02
CA PHE A 221 -7.65 2.82 -20.08
C PHE A 221 -9.01 3.09 -20.75
N VAL A 222 -9.09 2.67 -21.99
CA VAL A 222 -10.29 2.72 -22.82
C VAL A 222 -10.44 1.35 -23.51
N THR A 223 -10.41 1.31 -24.83
CA THR A 223 -10.27 0.07 -25.61
C THR A 223 -8.81 -0.32 -25.82
N ALA A 224 -7.91 0.64 -25.65
CA ALA A 224 -6.46 0.49 -25.72
C ALA A 224 -5.80 1.38 -24.66
N VAL A 225 -4.52 1.18 -24.38
CA VAL A 225 -3.71 1.98 -23.47
C VAL A 225 -2.59 2.66 -24.24
N ASN A 226 -2.33 3.91 -23.90
CA ASN A 226 -1.27 4.72 -24.48
C ASN A 226 0.00 4.62 -23.65
N ILE A 227 1.09 4.14 -24.26
CA ILE A 227 2.37 3.89 -23.58
C ILE A 227 3.46 4.89 -23.96
N LYS A 228 3.17 5.87 -24.80
CA LYS A 228 4.15 6.84 -25.30
C LYS A 228 4.42 7.94 -24.26
N THR A 229 5.11 7.57 -23.21
CA THR A 229 5.50 8.42 -22.08
C THR A 229 6.88 9.02 -22.30
N PRO A 230 7.30 10.00 -21.48
CA PRO A 230 8.72 10.35 -21.39
C PRO A 230 9.54 9.12 -20.97
N GLY A 231 10.46 8.66 -21.78
CA GLY A 231 11.21 7.41 -21.53
C GLY A 231 10.73 6.22 -22.35
N PHE A 232 9.72 6.42 -23.22
CA PHE A 232 9.31 5.42 -24.19
C PHE A 232 10.49 4.99 -25.07
N ASP A 233 10.64 3.67 -25.28
CA ASP A 233 11.67 3.08 -26.12
C ASP A 233 11.04 2.35 -27.31
N MET A 234 11.45 2.69 -28.53
CA MET A 234 11.02 2.02 -29.75
C MET A 234 11.37 0.53 -29.81
N ASN A 235 12.36 0.08 -29.03
CA ASN A 235 12.70 -1.34 -28.92
C ASN A 235 11.60 -2.20 -28.27
N TRP A 236 10.59 -1.59 -27.68
CA TRP A 236 9.40 -2.31 -27.19
C TRP A 236 8.43 -2.66 -28.30
N MET A 237 8.57 -2.02 -29.45
CA MET A 237 7.62 -2.10 -30.56
C MET A 237 8.11 -3.03 -31.66
N ASP A 238 7.17 -3.70 -32.32
CA ASP A 238 7.43 -4.42 -33.58
C ASP A 238 7.51 -3.44 -34.75
N VAL A 239 8.67 -2.78 -34.86
CA VAL A 239 8.89 -1.78 -35.93
C VAL A 239 9.03 -2.41 -37.32
N ASP A 240 9.45 -3.67 -37.37
CA ASP A 240 9.66 -4.41 -38.64
C ASP A 240 8.38 -5.03 -39.18
N GLY A 241 7.29 -5.03 -38.43
CA GLY A 241 6.00 -5.58 -38.85
C GLY A 241 5.98 -7.11 -38.93
N ASN A 242 6.72 -7.79 -38.04
CA ASN A 242 6.85 -9.25 -38.04
C ASN A 242 5.64 -9.96 -37.42
N SER A 243 4.91 -9.27 -36.51
CA SER A 243 3.68 -9.80 -35.94
C SER A 243 2.58 -9.94 -37.00
N GLU A 244 1.85 -11.04 -36.96
CA GLU A 244 0.72 -11.26 -37.84
C GLU A 244 -0.38 -10.19 -37.72
N PHE A 245 -0.46 -9.53 -36.59
CA PHE A 245 -1.48 -8.51 -36.33
C PHE A 245 -1.35 -7.27 -37.21
N HIS A 246 -0.14 -6.96 -37.70
CA HIS A 246 0.03 -5.92 -38.72
C HIS A 246 -0.73 -6.22 -40.02
N GLY A 247 -0.73 -7.49 -40.43
CA GLY A 247 -1.37 -7.93 -41.67
C GLY A 247 -2.85 -8.29 -41.56
N GLU A 248 -3.40 -8.39 -40.33
CA GLU A 248 -4.74 -8.92 -40.12
C GLU A 248 -5.84 -8.19 -40.91
N ASN A 249 -5.72 -6.86 -41.02
CA ASN A 249 -6.71 -6.01 -41.68
C ASN A 249 -6.27 -5.49 -43.04
N PHE A 250 -5.08 -5.88 -43.53
CA PHE A 250 -4.49 -5.32 -44.76
C PHE A 250 -4.02 -6.39 -45.71
N ASP A 251 -4.23 -6.16 -47.01
CA ASP A 251 -3.79 -7.04 -48.09
C ASP A 251 -2.40 -6.61 -48.58
N PRO A 252 -1.35 -7.43 -48.45
CA PRO A 252 0.02 -7.07 -48.85
C PRO A 252 0.15 -6.80 -50.36
N ASN A 253 -0.81 -7.23 -51.16
CA ASN A 253 -0.84 -6.91 -52.60
C ASN A 253 -1.42 -5.51 -52.90
N ARG A 254 -1.83 -4.76 -51.84
CA ARG A 254 -2.52 -3.45 -51.98
C ARG A 254 -1.90 -2.35 -51.19
N GLY A 255 -0.66 -2.52 -50.75
CA GLY A 255 0.07 -1.52 -50.01
C GLY A 255 0.72 -2.08 -48.74
N PRO A 256 1.31 -1.24 -47.92
CA PRO A 256 1.90 -1.66 -46.66
C PRO A 256 0.85 -2.26 -45.73
N THR A 257 1.32 -3.19 -44.91
CA THR A 257 0.55 -3.80 -43.83
C THR A 257 1.07 -3.39 -42.46
N ASN A 258 2.37 -3.05 -42.36
CA ASN A 258 2.99 -2.59 -41.12
C ASN A 258 2.33 -1.30 -40.65
N HIS A 259 1.83 -1.27 -39.42
CA HIS A 259 1.09 -0.14 -38.87
C HIS A 259 1.94 1.12 -38.79
N PHE A 260 3.26 1.02 -38.57
CA PHE A 260 4.15 2.19 -38.64
C PHE A 260 4.25 2.75 -40.04
N GLU A 261 4.38 1.90 -41.07
CA GLU A 261 4.42 2.35 -42.46
C GLU A 261 3.09 2.99 -42.88
N LEU A 262 1.96 2.48 -42.34
CA LEU A 262 0.65 3.08 -42.58
C LEU A 262 0.58 4.49 -41.96
N PHE A 263 1.06 4.69 -40.74
CA PHE A 263 1.15 6.02 -40.13
C PHE A 263 2.09 6.95 -40.89
N ASP A 264 3.25 6.48 -41.27
CA ASP A 264 4.24 7.27 -42.03
C ASP A 264 3.70 7.70 -43.40
N GLY A 265 2.77 6.94 -43.96
CA GLY A 265 2.06 7.29 -45.20
C GLY A 265 1.06 8.42 -45.05
N ILE A 266 0.58 8.70 -43.85
CA ILE A 266 -0.42 9.75 -43.56
C ILE A 266 0.29 11.08 -43.23
N ASN A 267 0.01 12.12 -44.03
CA ASN A 267 0.71 13.40 -43.86
C ASN A 267 0.28 14.18 -42.58
N ASN A 268 -0.93 13.96 -42.09
CA ASN A 268 -1.54 14.74 -41.01
C ASN A 268 -1.98 13.92 -39.81
N ALA A 269 -1.54 12.69 -39.68
CA ALA A 269 -1.68 11.88 -38.50
C ALA A 269 -0.40 11.06 -38.26
N SER A 270 -0.09 10.80 -37.03
CA SER A 270 1.02 9.96 -36.61
C SER A 270 0.58 9.11 -35.42
N TRP A 271 1.28 8.01 -35.16
CA TRP A 271 0.99 7.19 -34.00
C TRP A 271 1.07 7.98 -32.70
N LYS A 272 0.01 7.97 -31.92
CA LYS A 272 -0.11 8.71 -30.64
C LYS A 272 0.40 7.95 -29.44
N GLY A 273 0.60 6.63 -29.56
CA GLY A 273 1.18 5.84 -28.46
C GLY A 273 0.33 4.67 -27.96
N CYS A 274 -0.90 4.50 -28.46
CA CYS A 274 -1.70 3.33 -28.10
C CYS A 274 -1.19 2.08 -28.79
N VAL A 275 -1.32 0.95 -28.10
CA VAL A 275 -0.86 -0.35 -28.59
C VAL A 275 -2.00 -1.36 -28.60
N GLU A 276 -1.79 -2.42 -29.36
CA GLU A 276 -2.66 -3.59 -29.37
C GLU A 276 -2.22 -4.60 -28.31
N MET A 277 -3.16 -5.43 -27.88
CA MET A 277 -2.84 -6.60 -27.06
C MET A 277 -1.94 -7.55 -27.83
N ARG A 278 -0.93 -8.08 -27.17
CA ARG A 278 -0.01 -9.06 -27.76
C ARG A 278 -0.72 -10.37 -28.07
N PRO A 279 -0.15 -11.23 -28.93
CA PRO A 279 -0.70 -12.56 -29.14
C PRO A 279 -0.60 -13.45 -27.90
N GLU A 280 -1.47 -14.45 -27.83
CA GLU A 280 -1.37 -15.46 -26.77
C GLU A 280 -0.03 -16.19 -26.80
N PRO A 281 0.57 -16.46 -25.62
CA PRO A 281 0.06 -16.20 -24.26
C PRO A 281 0.48 -14.83 -23.69
N TYR A 282 1.16 -13.99 -24.47
CA TYR A 282 1.79 -12.75 -23.99
C TYR A 282 0.80 -11.64 -23.65
N ASP A 283 -0.43 -11.75 -24.10
CA ASP A 283 -1.52 -10.82 -23.76
C ASP A 283 -1.85 -10.85 -22.26
N THR A 284 -1.74 -12.02 -21.62
CA THR A 284 -2.01 -12.22 -20.18
C THR A 284 -0.74 -12.44 -19.35
N LEU A 285 0.43 -12.12 -19.89
CA LEU A 285 1.73 -12.26 -19.23
C LEU A 285 2.44 -10.92 -19.05
N ASP A 286 3.29 -10.87 -18.03
CA ASP A 286 4.20 -9.76 -17.74
C ASP A 286 5.56 -9.90 -18.46
N THR A 287 5.64 -10.71 -19.50
CA THR A 287 6.89 -10.94 -20.23
C THR A 287 7.39 -9.64 -20.87
N ALA A 288 8.64 -9.29 -20.60
CA ALA A 288 9.28 -8.14 -21.21
C ALA A 288 9.37 -8.26 -22.74
N PRO A 289 9.20 -7.17 -23.50
CA PRO A 289 9.42 -7.15 -24.93
C PRO A 289 10.89 -7.50 -25.24
N THR A 290 11.08 -8.40 -26.21
CA THR A 290 12.42 -8.92 -26.56
C THR A 290 12.60 -8.88 -28.07
N LEU A 291 13.61 -8.15 -28.51
CA LEU A 291 13.98 -8.13 -29.94
C LEU A 291 14.29 -9.55 -30.43
N GLY A 292 13.75 -9.91 -31.58
CA GLY A 292 13.87 -11.25 -32.14
C GLY A 292 12.72 -12.20 -31.79
N ASN A 293 11.79 -11.79 -30.91
CA ASN A 293 10.51 -12.49 -30.70
C ASN A 293 9.36 -11.49 -30.88
N ALA A 294 8.80 -11.41 -32.09
CA ALA A 294 7.75 -10.46 -32.43
C ALA A 294 6.50 -10.56 -31.54
N ASP A 295 6.19 -11.76 -31.04
CA ASP A 295 5.02 -11.97 -30.19
C ASP A 295 5.15 -11.29 -28.81
N THR A 296 6.37 -10.96 -28.38
CA THR A 296 6.62 -10.19 -27.15
C THR A 296 6.60 -8.69 -27.38
N LEU A 297 6.75 -8.22 -28.61
CA LEU A 297 6.75 -6.82 -28.99
C LEU A 297 5.31 -6.29 -29.11
N PHE A 298 5.16 -4.97 -28.94
CA PHE A 298 3.85 -4.34 -29.09
C PHE A 298 3.63 -3.86 -30.52
N VAL A 299 2.43 -4.06 -31.03
CA VAL A 299 1.97 -3.53 -32.31
C VAL A 299 1.31 -2.18 -32.08
N PRO A 300 1.62 -1.15 -32.88
CA PRO A 300 0.93 0.13 -32.78
C PRO A 300 -0.56 -0.05 -33.04
N TYR A 301 -1.40 0.48 -32.16
CA TYR A 301 -2.82 0.53 -32.39
C TYR A 301 -3.10 1.40 -33.62
N PHE A 302 -3.73 0.81 -34.64
CA PHE A 302 -4.11 1.47 -35.89
C PHE A 302 -5.54 1.06 -36.23
N TRP A 303 -6.54 1.89 -35.94
CA TRP A 303 -7.90 1.62 -36.36
C TRP A 303 -8.03 1.83 -37.87
N PRO A 304 -8.29 0.78 -38.65
CA PRO A 304 -8.38 0.90 -40.09
C PRO A 304 -9.50 1.85 -40.53
N ASP A 305 -9.26 2.61 -41.60
CA ASP A 305 -10.31 3.33 -42.27
C ASP A 305 -11.36 2.36 -42.86
N GLU A 306 -12.60 2.60 -42.54
CA GLU A 306 -13.72 1.78 -42.90
C GLU A 306 -14.32 2.22 -44.27
N PRO A 307 -14.97 1.32 -45.02
CA PRO A 307 -15.34 1.58 -46.40
C PRO A 307 -16.27 2.78 -46.63
N ASP A 308 -15.96 3.59 -47.62
CA ASP A 308 -16.84 4.67 -48.13
C ASP A 308 -18.26 4.17 -48.41
N ASN A 309 -19.26 5.01 -48.22
CA ASN A 309 -20.67 4.76 -48.60
C ASN A 309 -21.27 3.47 -47.98
N GLY A 310 -20.76 3.04 -46.84
CA GLY A 310 -21.29 1.92 -46.05
C GLY A 310 -22.11 2.40 -44.85
N SER A 311 -23.33 1.89 -44.66
CA SER A 311 -24.06 2.11 -43.42
C SER A 311 -23.49 1.26 -42.30
N GLY A 312 -23.38 1.81 -41.07
CA GLY A 312 -22.95 1.11 -39.88
C GLY A 312 -21.46 1.11 -39.63
N TYR A 313 -20.66 1.79 -40.45
CA TYR A 313 -19.25 2.05 -40.21
C TYR A 313 -19.05 3.32 -39.35
N ASN A 314 -18.13 3.30 -38.40
CA ASN A 314 -17.94 4.34 -37.40
C ASN A 314 -16.62 5.09 -37.57
N ASN A 315 -15.74 4.68 -38.49
CA ASN A 315 -14.42 5.28 -38.67
C ASN A 315 -14.02 5.36 -40.13
N ASN A 316 -14.69 6.22 -40.88
CA ASN A 316 -14.43 6.46 -42.31
C ASN A 316 -13.73 7.80 -42.46
N TYR A 317 -12.39 7.79 -42.51
CA TYR A 317 -11.55 8.98 -42.51
C TYR A 317 -10.65 9.11 -43.74
N ALA A 318 -10.59 8.09 -44.59
CA ALA A 318 -9.82 8.11 -45.83
C ALA A 318 -10.63 7.58 -47.01
N ASN A 319 -10.42 8.13 -48.19
CA ASN A 319 -11.08 7.63 -49.41
C ASN A 319 -10.53 6.25 -49.82
N ASP A 320 -11.38 5.27 -50.08
CA ASP A 320 -11.04 3.88 -50.41
C ASP A 320 -10.07 3.72 -51.59
N ARG A 321 -10.12 4.66 -52.57
CA ARG A 321 -9.28 4.70 -53.76
C ARG A 321 -9.48 3.56 -54.75
N ILE A 322 -10.13 2.48 -54.37
CA ILE A 322 -10.40 1.33 -55.22
C ILE A 322 -11.87 0.90 -55.15
N GLY A 323 -12.36 0.30 -56.22
CA GLY A 323 -13.68 -0.32 -56.21
C GLY A 323 -13.61 -1.78 -55.75
N GLY A 324 -14.78 -2.34 -55.50
CA GLY A 324 -14.94 -3.75 -55.11
C GLY A 324 -15.78 -3.93 -53.85
N ASN A 325 -15.73 -5.10 -53.25
CA ASN A 325 -16.44 -5.37 -52.00
C ASN A 325 -15.82 -4.62 -50.83
N LYS A 326 -16.51 -4.59 -49.71
CA LYS A 326 -16.13 -3.82 -48.53
C LYS A 326 -14.78 -4.27 -47.96
N ASN A 327 -14.54 -5.58 -47.86
CA ASN A 327 -13.26 -6.13 -47.37
C ASN A 327 -12.09 -5.67 -48.23
N LYS A 328 -12.24 -5.74 -49.57
CA LYS A 328 -11.20 -5.31 -50.50
C LYS A 328 -10.87 -3.82 -50.33
N ARG A 329 -11.88 -2.98 -50.11
CA ARG A 329 -11.72 -1.54 -49.95
C ARG A 329 -11.06 -1.20 -48.62
N GLN A 330 -11.49 -1.84 -47.52
CA GLN A 330 -10.90 -1.67 -46.21
C GLN A 330 -9.44 -2.11 -46.16
N SER A 331 -9.12 -3.29 -46.71
CA SER A 331 -7.78 -3.87 -46.65
C SER A 331 -6.76 -3.21 -47.60
N ASN A 332 -7.10 -2.08 -48.22
CA ASN A 332 -6.19 -1.35 -49.10
C ASN A 332 -5.24 -0.43 -48.30
N GLY A 333 -4.05 -0.91 -47.95
CA GLY A 333 -3.01 -0.10 -47.30
C GLY A 333 -2.51 1.09 -48.13
N GLY A 334 -2.57 0.97 -49.46
CA GLY A 334 -2.16 2.04 -50.38
C GLY A 334 -3.00 3.31 -50.31
N LYS A 335 -4.21 3.25 -49.71
CA LYS A 335 -5.06 4.43 -49.54
C LYS A 335 -4.49 5.48 -48.58
N TYR A 336 -3.58 5.10 -47.70
CA TYR A 336 -2.96 5.97 -46.72
C TYR A 336 -1.72 6.70 -47.27
N MET A 337 -1.11 6.23 -48.32
CA MET A 337 0.21 6.67 -48.78
C MET A 337 0.20 8.09 -49.36
N ASN A 338 1.05 8.97 -48.79
CA ASN A 338 1.22 10.39 -49.15
C ASN A 338 -0.12 11.15 -49.17
N ARG A 339 -0.92 11.03 -48.13
CA ARG A 339 -2.28 11.58 -48.02
C ARG A 339 -2.53 12.33 -46.77
N ASN A 340 -3.38 13.35 -46.88
CA ASN A 340 -4.13 13.87 -45.76
C ASN A 340 -5.43 13.07 -45.63
N VAL A 341 -5.79 12.74 -44.42
CA VAL A 341 -7.04 12.06 -44.07
C VAL A 341 -7.89 12.95 -43.19
N SER A 342 -9.18 12.68 -43.03
CA SER A 342 -10.04 13.38 -42.07
C SER A 342 -9.72 12.82 -40.68
N VAL A 343 -9.20 13.63 -39.79
CA VAL A 343 -8.91 13.21 -38.41
C VAL A 343 -9.52 14.16 -37.42
N ASP A 344 -10.27 13.60 -36.50
CA ASP A 344 -10.72 14.25 -35.28
C ASP A 344 -10.60 13.26 -34.12
N GLU A 345 -9.39 13.16 -33.58
CA GLU A 345 -9.00 12.24 -32.53
C GLU A 345 -9.06 12.94 -31.18
N THR A 346 -10.21 13.56 -30.88
CA THR A 346 -10.52 14.16 -29.59
C THR A 346 -11.43 13.25 -28.75
N PRO A 347 -11.52 13.43 -27.43
CA PRO A 347 -12.40 12.61 -26.59
C PRO A 347 -13.87 12.62 -27.02
N SER A 348 -14.35 13.72 -27.61
CA SER A 348 -15.74 13.89 -28.01
C SER A 348 -16.04 13.49 -29.48
N SER A 349 -15.03 13.37 -30.30
CA SER A 349 -15.13 13.00 -31.70
C SER A 349 -14.18 11.87 -32.06
N THR A 350 -14.43 11.23 -33.18
CA THR A 350 -13.91 9.88 -33.32
C THR A 350 -13.76 9.49 -34.77
N GLU A 351 -12.83 10.14 -35.44
CA GLU A 351 -12.36 9.72 -36.77
C GLU A 351 -10.83 9.72 -36.79
N GLY A 352 -10.26 8.65 -37.29
CA GLY A 352 -8.83 8.57 -37.50
C GLY A 352 -8.21 7.26 -37.05
N PRO A 353 -6.94 7.03 -37.38
CA PRO A 353 -6.22 5.82 -37.03
C PRO A 353 -5.96 5.65 -35.52
N ASN A 354 -5.92 6.75 -34.75
CA ASN A 354 -5.79 6.72 -33.29
C ASN A 354 -7.14 6.92 -32.56
N LYS A 355 -8.26 6.59 -33.21
CA LYS A 355 -9.58 6.69 -32.57
C LYS A 355 -9.59 5.96 -31.23
N ALA A 356 -10.10 6.62 -30.17
CA ALA A 356 -10.15 6.09 -28.82
C ALA A 356 -8.77 5.85 -28.13
N CYS A 357 -7.72 6.51 -28.63
CA CYS A 357 -6.42 6.51 -27.97
C CYS A 357 -6.34 7.62 -26.92
N ALA A 358 -6.50 7.26 -25.68
CA ALA A 358 -6.50 8.18 -24.54
C ALA A 358 -5.09 8.76 -24.25
N ARG A 359 -5.02 9.57 -23.18
CA ARG A 359 -3.75 10.12 -22.69
C ARG A 359 -2.76 9.01 -22.30
N PRO A 360 -1.44 9.29 -22.42
CA PRO A 360 -0.43 8.34 -21.96
C PRO A 360 -0.60 7.96 -20.51
N LEU A 361 -0.26 6.71 -20.17
CA LEU A 361 -0.09 6.32 -18.79
C LEU A 361 1.08 7.09 -18.13
N VAL A 362 1.09 7.14 -16.82
CA VAL A 362 2.21 7.64 -16.02
C VAL A 362 2.91 6.42 -15.40
N PRO A 363 4.18 6.14 -15.71
CA PRO A 363 4.95 5.11 -15.04
C PRO A 363 5.07 5.38 -13.53
N LEU A 364 5.63 4.45 -12.77
CA LEU A 364 5.87 4.68 -11.34
C LEU A 364 6.70 5.95 -11.13
N THR A 365 6.14 6.87 -10.36
CA THR A 365 6.78 8.15 -10.02
C THR A 365 6.51 8.52 -8.57
N ASN A 366 7.47 9.17 -7.93
CA ASN A 366 7.29 9.78 -6.62
C ASN A 366 6.90 11.26 -6.69
N SER A 367 6.52 11.77 -7.88
CA SER A 367 6.10 13.15 -8.05
C SER A 367 4.59 13.32 -7.85
N LYS A 368 4.20 13.85 -6.69
CA LYS A 368 2.81 14.19 -6.35
C LYS A 368 2.16 15.09 -7.40
N SER A 369 2.89 16.15 -7.80
CA SER A 369 2.37 17.13 -8.77
C SER A 369 2.13 16.52 -10.14
N THR A 370 2.99 15.61 -10.61
CA THR A 370 2.79 14.89 -11.89
C THR A 370 1.51 14.08 -11.84
N LEU A 371 1.32 13.26 -10.79
CA LEU A 371 0.13 12.42 -10.65
C LEU A 371 -1.16 13.24 -10.57
N ILE A 372 -1.19 14.30 -9.77
CA ILE A 372 -2.38 15.17 -9.64
C ILE A 372 -2.71 15.85 -10.97
N ASN A 373 -1.71 16.35 -11.69
CA ASN A 373 -1.94 17.00 -12.98
C ASN A 373 -2.51 16.02 -14.02
N GLU A 374 -1.99 14.80 -14.09
CA GLU A 374 -2.48 13.79 -15.02
C GLU A 374 -3.85 13.22 -14.62
N VAL A 375 -4.12 13.05 -13.31
CA VAL A 375 -5.47 12.73 -12.82
C VAL A 375 -6.48 13.79 -13.24
N ARG A 376 -6.16 15.07 -13.08
CA ARG A 376 -7.04 16.19 -13.50
C ARG A 376 -7.26 16.25 -15.01
N ALA A 377 -6.29 15.78 -15.77
CA ALA A 377 -6.34 15.79 -17.23
C ALA A 377 -7.03 14.55 -17.83
N MET A 378 -7.44 13.55 -17.03
CA MET A 378 -8.24 12.42 -17.53
C MET A 378 -9.56 12.91 -18.13
N GLU A 379 -9.98 12.34 -19.24
CA GLU A 379 -11.22 12.70 -19.95
C GLU A 379 -11.94 11.41 -20.41
N PRO A 380 -13.27 11.41 -20.45
CA PRO A 380 -14.03 10.27 -20.96
C PRO A 380 -13.97 10.23 -22.49
N TRP A 381 -13.61 9.08 -23.05
CA TRP A 381 -13.50 8.87 -24.50
C TRP A 381 -14.73 8.17 -25.05
N TYR A 382 -15.52 8.90 -25.84
CA TYR A 382 -16.75 8.37 -26.43
C TYR A 382 -16.49 7.37 -27.55
N ASN A 383 -17.47 6.51 -27.80
CA ASN A 383 -17.46 5.51 -28.90
C ASN A 383 -16.19 4.63 -28.92
N SER A 384 -15.78 4.16 -27.77
CA SER A 384 -14.50 3.50 -27.59
C SER A 384 -14.60 2.00 -27.24
N GLY A 385 -15.72 1.56 -26.68
CA GLY A 385 -15.78 0.29 -25.97
C GLY A 385 -15.02 0.34 -24.65
N THR A 386 -14.93 -0.81 -23.96
CA THR A 386 -14.24 -0.94 -22.66
C THR A 386 -13.40 -2.21 -22.66
N ASN A 387 -12.09 -2.09 -22.45
CA ASN A 387 -11.18 -3.22 -22.35
C ASN A 387 -10.45 -3.25 -21.01
N ILE A 388 -11.07 -3.88 -20.02
CA ILE A 388 -10.53 -4.02 -18.66
C ILE A 388 -9.24 -4.86 -18.67
N ALA A 389 -9.14 -5.86 -19.58
CA ALA A 389 -7.97 -6.71 -19.70
C ALA A 389 -6.72 -5.89 -20.08
N GLU A 390 -6.86 -4.94 -21.02
CA GLU A 390 -5.79 -4.03 -21.42
C GLU A 390 -5.34 -3.16 -20.26
N GLY A 391 -6.29 -2.53 -19.56
CA GLY A 391 -6.00 -1.72 -18.37
C GLY A 391 -5.26 -2.51 -17.29
N LEU A 392 -5.75 -3.70 -16.95
CA LEU A 392 -5.14 -4.58 -15.96
C LEU A 392 -3.73 -5.02 -16.35
N ALA A 393 -3.53 -5.42 -17.62
CA ALA A 393 -2.22 -5.81 -18.11
C ALA A 393 -1.18 -4.69 -17.97
N TRP A 394 -1.56 -3.45 -18.27
CA TRP A 394 -0.66 -2.31 -18.11
C TRP A 394 -0.48 -1.90 -16.65
N GLY A 395 -1.50 -2.02 -15.82
CA GLY A 395 -1.37 -1.85 -14.38
C GLY A 395 -0.37 -2.82 -13.75
N TRP A 396 -0.33 -4.06 -14.22
CA TRP A 396 0.66 -5.05 -13.80
C TRP A 396 2.06 -4.73 -14.32
N ARG A 397 2.19 -4.41 -15.62
CA ARG A 397 3.47 -4.10 -16.25
C ARG A 397 4.17 -2.87 -15.68
N VAL A 398 3.45 -1.85 -15.22
CA VAL A 398 4.07 -0.69 -14.54
C VAL A 398 4.58 -1.01 -13.14
N LEU A 399 4.10 -2.09 -12.50
CA LEU A 399 4.60 -2.59 -11.21
C LEU A 399 5.73 -3.60 -11.38
N SER A 400 5.99 -4.05 -12.60
CA SER A 400 7.02 -5.03 -12.93
C SER A 400 8.43 -4.43 -12.85
N PRO A 401 9.43 -5.24 -12.47
CA PRO A 401 10.84 -4.83 -12.57
C PRO A 401 11.39 -4.89 -14.01
N GLY A 402 10.61 -5.47 -14.94
CA GLY A 402 10.99 -5.68 -16.33
C GLY A 402 10.48 -4.59 -17.27
N ALA A 403 11.12 -4.48 -18.45
CA ALA A 403 10.60 -3.61 -19.51
C ALA A 403 9.14 -3.98 -19.88
N PRO A 404 8.30 -3.03 -20.30
CA PRO A 404 8.62 -1.67 -20.77
C PRO A 404 8.97 -0.67 -19.67
N PHE A 405 8.44 -0.79 -18.47
CA PHE A 405 8.64 0.13 -17.36
C PHE A 405 9.39 -0.60 -16.25
N SER A 406 10.64 -0.23 -16.03
CA SER A 406 11.55 -0.95 -15.13
C SER A 406 11.73 -0.27 -13.77
N GLU A 407 10.83 0.65 -13.43
CA GLU A 407 10.87 1.41 -12.17
C GLU A 407 10.41 0.57 -10.97
N GLY A 408 9.63 -0.49 -11.22
CA GLY A 408 9.11 -1.38 -10.19
C GLY A 408 10.22 -2.22 -9.53
N ALA A 409 10.16 -2.38 -8.23
CA ALA A 409 11.03 -3.33 -7.52
C ALA A 409 10.72 -4.78 -7.92
N SER A 410 11.66 -5.70 -7.67
CA SER A 410 11.43 -7.12 -7.92
C SER A 410 10.22 -7.64 -7.13
N PHE A 411 9.39 -8.48 -7.75
CA PHE A 411 8.32 -9.17 -7.06
C PHE A 411 8.89 -10.02 -5.91
N GLY A 412 8.18 -10.05 -4.79
CA GLY A 412 8.65 -10.75 -3.58
C GLY A 412 9.74 -10.03 -2.78
N ASN A 413 10.13 -8.79 -3.14
CA ASN A 413 11.00 -7.98 -2.30
C ASN A 413 10.31 -7.69 -0.94
N PRO A 414 10.89 -8.14 0.20
CA PRO A 414 10.25 -7.99 1.51
C PRO A 414 10.12 -6.53 1.97
N ASP A 415 10.95 -5.63 1.41
CA ASP A 415 10.99 -4.23 1.79
C ASP A 415 10.04 -3.35 0.95
N VAL A 416 9.32 -3.96 -0.02
CA VAL A 416 8.42 -3.25 -0.92
C VAL A 416 7.05 -3.91 -0.92
N GLN A 417 6.02 -3.11 -0.72
CA GLN A 417 4.63 -3.52 -0.93
C GLN A 417 4.14 -3.02 -2.28
N LYS A 418 3.45 -3.87 -3.03
CA LYS A 418 2.86 -3.51 -4.31
C LYS A 418 1.35 -3.59 -4.25
N ALA A 419 0.69 -2.58 -4.80
CA ALA A 419 -0.78 -2.53 -4.86
C ALA A 419 -1.26 -2.10 -6.25
N LEU A 420 -2.39 -2.65 -6.65
CA LEU A 420 -3.09 -2.31 -7.89
C LEU A 420 -4.54 -1.97 -7.57
N ILE A 421 -5.00 -0.81 -7.98
CA ILE A 421 -6.39 -0.35 -7.84
C ILE A 421 -7.03 -0.38 -9.22
N LEU A 422 -8.00 -1.26 -9.43
CA LEU A 422 -8.72 -1.42 -10.69
C LEU A 422 -10.14 -0.89 -10.55
N LEU A 423 -10.49 0.14 -11.32
CA LEU A 423 -11.81 0.74 -11.33
C LEU A 423 -12.43 0.71 -12.71
N THR A 424 -13.71 0.33 -12.80
CA THR A 424 -14.54 0.48 -13.99
C THR A 424 -15.99 0.83 -13.65
N ASP A 425 -16.67 1.51 -14.57
CA ASP A 425 -18.11 1.76 -14.51
C ASP A 425 -18.93 0.91 -15.50
N GLY A 426 -18.26 -0.03 -16.21
CA GLY A 426 -18.84 -0.87 -17.25
C GLY A 426 -18.26 -2.29 -17.32
N ASN A 427 -19.02 -3.18 -17.96
CA ASN A 427 -18.48 -4.49 -18.36
C ASN A 427 -17.45 -4.30 -19.49
N ASN A 428 -16.61 -5.33 -19.73
CA ASN A 428 -15.90 -5.38 -21.01
C ASN A 428 -16.91 -5.19 -22.14
N GLU A 429 -16.68 -4.20 -22.98
CA GLU A 429 -17.61 -3.88 -24.08
C GLU A 429 -16.87 -3.74 -25.40
N ILE A 430 -17.30 -4.53 -26.35
CA ILE A 430 -16.95 -4.41 -27.77
C ILE A 430 -18.19 -3.88 -28.46
N VAL A 431 -18.12 -2.64 -28.95
CA VAL A 431 -19.28 -1.99 -29.59
C VAL A 431 -19.66 -2.76 -30.86
N SER A 432 -20.95 -3.05 -31.01
CA SER A 432 -21.46 -3.80 -32.15
C SER A 432 -21.52 -2.95 -33.40
N GLN A 433 -21.10 -3.51 -34.52
CA GLN A 433 -21.36 -2.99 -35.86
C GLN A 433 -22.15 -4.01 -36.71
N SER A 434 -23.10 -3.52 -37.52
CA SER A 434 -23.79 -4.35 -38.50
C SER A 434 -23.05 -4.36 -39.86
N THR A 435 -21.73 -4.64 -39.78
CA THR A 435 -20.80 -4.61 -40.91
C THR A 435 -20.05 -5.94 -41.01
N HIS A 436 -19.14 -6.08 -41.98
CA HIS A 436 -18.27 -7.26 -42.06
C HIS A 436 -17.20 -7.33 -40.96
N ASN A 437 -17.03 -6.27 -40.19
CA ASN A 437 -16.15 -6.20 -39.03
C ASN A 437 -16.81 -6.79 -37.78
N ASP A 438 -18.14 -6.92 -37.75
CA ASP A 438 -18.98 -7.35 -36.61
C ASP A 438 -18.87 -6.49 -35.36
N SER A 439 -17.86 -5.62 -35.27
CA SER A 439 -17.61 -4.73 -34.12
C SER A 439 -16.84 -3.47 -34.52
N ASP A 440 -16.75 -2.53 -33.56
CA ASP A 440 -15.72 -1.52 -33.56
C ASP A 440 -14.34 -2.16 -33.32
N TYR A 441 -13.27 -1.46 -33.72
CA TYR A 441 -11.91 -1.91 -33.51
C TYR A 441 -11.50 -1.75 -32.03
N THR A 442 -10.79 -2.72 -31.52
CA THR A 442 -10.27 -2.72 -30.15
C THR A 442 -8.77 -3.05 -30.16
N SER A 443 -8.11 -3.09 -29.03
CA SER A 443 -6.74 -3.60 -28.97
C SER A 443 -6.63 -5.09 -29.31
N PHE A 444 -7.75 -5.82 -29.38
CA PHE A 444 -7.84 -7.18 -29.94
C PHE A 444 -8.30 -7.20 -31.43
N GLY A 445 -8.23 -6.09 -32.15
CA GLY A 445 -8.72 -5.99 -33.51
C GLY A 445 -10.26 -5.94 -33.57
N TYR A 446 -10.80 -6.25 -34.78
CA TYR A 446 -12.23 -6.46 -35.00
C TYR A 446 -12.65 -7.87 -34.57
N VAL A 447 -13.86 -8.05 -34.07
CA VAL A 447 -14.39 -9.39 -33.78
C VAL A 447 -14.50 -10.24 -35.04
N GLY A 448 -14.85 -9.59 -36.18
CA GLY A 448 -14.98 -10.27 -37.47
C GLY A 448 -13.70 -10.93 -37.98
N THR A 449 -12.50 -10.53 -37.52
CA THR A 449 -11.23 -11.19 -37.86
C THR A 449 -11.02 -12.52 -37.14
N GLY A 450 -11.67 -12.72 -35.99
CA GLY A 450 -11.57 -13.95 -35.22
C GLY A 450 -10.32 -14.06 -34.34
N ARG A 451 -9.57 -12.96 -34.08
CA ARG A 451 -8.35 -12.93 -33.27
C ARG A 451 -8.53 -13.58 -31.89
N LEU A 452 -9.70 -13.39 -31.25
CA LEU A 452 -10.06 -14.03 -29.98
C LEU A 452 -10.59 -15.48 -30.12
N GLY A 453 -10.31 -16.15 -31.25
CA GLY A 453 -10.81 -17.52 -31.53
C GLY A 453 -12.30 -17.57 -31.83
N THR A 454 -12.97 -16.45 -32.01
CA THR A 454 -14.41 -16.35 -32.28
C THR A 454 -14.75 -15.09 -33.04
N THR A 455 -15.80 -15.17 -33.89
CA THR A 455 -16.44 -14.01 -34.53
C THR A 455 -17.74 -13.60 -33.82
N ASN A 456 -18.11 -14.29 -32.75
CA ASN A 456 -19.27 -13.93 -31.95
C ASN A 456 -18.88 -12.93 -30.84
N ARG A 457 -19.43 -11.73 -30.90
CA ARG A 457 -19.15 -10.65 -29.96
C ARG A 457 -19.42 -11.02 -28.48
N GLY A 458 -20.50 -11.73 -28.19
CA GLY A 458 -20.82 -12.17 -26.84
C GLY A 458 -19.77 -13.15 -26.28
N THR A 459 -19.35 -14.11 -27.13
CA THR A 459 -18.28 -15.05 -26.79
C THR A 459 -16.94 -14.32 -26.64
N ALA A 460 -16.62 -13.37 -27.53
CA ALA A 460 -15.41 -12.55 -27.41
C ALA A 460 -15.32 -11.79 -26.09
N ARG A 461 -16.42 -11.16 -25.65
CA ARG A 461 -16.47 -10.50 -24.34
C ARG A 461 -16.22 -11.48 -23.19
N ASN A 462 -16.83 -12.66 -23.21
CA ASN A 462 -16.59 -13.69 -22.19
C ASN A 462 -15.12 -14.15 -22.17
N ILE A 463 -14.46 -14.21 -23.32
CA ILE A 463 -13.03 -14.53 -23.40
C ILE A 463 -12.19 -13.41 -22.75
N ILE A 464 -12.52 -12.14 -23.01
CA ILE A 464 -11.83 -11.01 -22.35
C ILE A 464 -12.05 -11.06 -20.83
N ASP A 465 -13.27 -11.39 -20.36
CA ASP A 465 -13.56 -11.57 -18.93
C ASP A 465 -12.72 -12.70 -18.31
N GLN A 466 -12.52 -13.81 -19.04
CA GLN A 466 -11.63 -14.90 -18.61
C GLN A 466 -10.16 -14.46 -18.53
N LYS A 467 -9.69 -13.67 -19.51
CA LYS A 467 -8.34 -13.09 -19.49
C LYS A 467 -8.13 -12.17 -18.28
N VAL A 468 -9.13 -11.36 -17.91
CA VAL A 468 -9.10 -10.56 -16.67
C VAL A 468 -8.92 -11.47 -15.45
N ALA A 469 -9.74 -12.52 -15.32
CA ALA A 469 -9.67 -13.43 -14.16
C ALA A 469 -8.33 -14.17 -14.09
N GLU A 470 -7.78 -14.58 -15.24
CA GLU A 470 -6.47 -15.22 -15.33
C GLU A 470 -5.34 -14.26 -14.90
N MET A 471 -5.33 -13.04 -15.42
CA MET A 471 -4.34 -12.03 -15.02
C MET A 471 -4.45 -11.69 -13.53
N CYS A 472 -5.66 -11.53 -12.97
CA CYS A 472 -5.82 -11.32 -11.54
C CYS A 472 -5.16 -12.42 -10.70
N THR A 473 -5.26 -13.68 -11.14
CA THR A 473 -4.62 -14.81 -10.47
C THR A 473 -3.09 -14.69 -10.50
N ARG A 474 -2.53 -14.31 -11.64
CA ARG A 474 -1.08 -14.13 -11.83
C ARG A 474 -0.54 -12.94 -11.03
N VAL A 475 -1.22 -11.79 -11.11
CA VAL A 475 -0.86 -10.57 -10.37
C VAL A 475 -0.85 -10.83 -8.86
N LYS A 476 -1.82 -11.60 -8.35
CA LYS A 476 -1.83 -12.02 -6.93
C LYS A 476 -0.68 -12.98 -6.60
N ALA A 477 -0.33 -13.87 -7.51
CA ALA A 477 0.80 -14.80 -7.33
C ALA A 477 2.14 -14.07 -7.25
N ASP A 478 2.28 -12.91 -7.89
CA ASP A 478 3.43 -12.01 -7.78
C ASP A 478 3.45 -11.19 -6.48
N GLY A 479 2.48 -11.39 -5.60
CA GLY A 479 2.39 -10.70 -4.30
C GLY A 479 1.82 -9.28 -4.39
N VAL A 480 1.21 -8.90 -5.50
CA VAL A 480 0.54 -7.60 -5.66
C VAL A 480 -0.84 -7.64 -5.00
N ARG A 481 -1.10 -6.67 -4.12
CA ARG A 481 -2.41 -6.51 -3.46
C ARG A 481 -3.38 -5.79 -4.40
N ILE A 482 -4.46 -6.45 -4.80
CA ILE A 482 -5.44 -5.92 -5.75
C ILE A 482 -6.67 -5.42 -5.00
N TYR A 483 -7.02 -4.15 -5.24
CA TYR A 483 -8.28 -3.52 -4.89
C TYR A 483 -9.11 -3.39 -6.15
N THR A 484 -10.38 -3.77 -6.10
CA THR A 484 -11.29 -3.66 -7.24
C THR A 484 -12.52 -2.84 -6.89
N ILE A 485 -12.94 -1.98 -7.82
CA ILE A 485 -14.04 -1.04 -7.62
C ILE A 485 -14.98 -1.11 -8.82
N THR A 486 -16.24 -1.48 -8.59
CA THR A 486 -17.33 -1.25 -9.55
C THR A 486 -18.03 0.07 -9.23
N PHE A 487 -18.17 0.94 -10.23
CA PHE A 487 -18.67 2.29 -10.03
C PHE A 487 -19.99 2.54 -10.74
N GLN A 488 -21.08 2.73 -9.97
CA GLN A 488 -22.44 2.93 -10.47
C GLN A 488 -22.85 1.88 -11.51
N LEU A 489 -22.42 0.65 -11.31
CA LEU A 489 -22.65 -0.47 -12.20
C LEU A 489 -23.60 -1.47 -11.56
N ASN A 490 -24.63 -1.89 -12.32
CA ASN A 490 -25.56 -2.92 -11.88
C ASN A 490 -25.36 -4.19 -12.72
N SER A 491 -24.20 -4.84 -12.54
CA SER A 491 -23.84 -6.09 -13.23
C SER A 491 -23.34 -7.12 -12.23
N SER A 492 -24.13 -8.14 -11.98
CA SER A 492 -23.76 -9.23 -11.07
C SER A 492 -22.58 -10.07 -11.56
N SER A 493 -22.45 -10.26 -12.89
CA SER A 493 -21.34 -11.02 -13.47
C SER A 493 -20.00 -10.32 -13.30
N LEU A 494 -19.93 -9.02 -13.58
CA LEU A 494 -18.71 -8.26 -13.37
C LEU A 494 -18.38 -8.11 -11.87
N ALA A 495 -19.37 -7.90 -11.03
CA ALA A 495 -19.19 -7.85 -9.59
C ALA A 495 -18.56 -9.15 -9.05
N GLU A 496 -18.93 -10.30 -9.60
CA GLU A 496 -18.31 -11.59 -9.25
C GLU A 496 -16.85 -11.67 -9.72
N ILE A 497 -16.56 -11.27 -10.97
CA ILE A 497 -15.20 -11.23 -11.50
C ILE A 497 -14.32 -10.32 -10.64
N PHE A 498 -14.80 -9.12 -10.30
CA PHE A 498 -14.06 -8.14 -9.51
C PHE A 498 -13.85 -8.58 -8.06
N ARG A 499 -14.84 -9.22 -7.44
CA ARG A 499 -14.70 -9.81 -6.11
C ARG A 499 -13.65 -10.93 -6.07
N ASN A 500 -13.62 -11.76 -7.13
CA ASN A 500 -12.63 -12.82 -7.25
C ASN A 500 -11.24 -12.29 -7.67
N CYS A 501 -11.17 -11.15 -8.34
CA CYS A 501 -9.94 -10.46 -8.71
C CYS A 501 -9.29 -9.80 -7.49
N ALA A 502 -10.04 -9.19 -6.61
CA ALA A 502 -9.50 -8.64 -5.36
C ALA A 502 -8.67 -9.68 -4.60
N THR A 503 -7.64 -9.24 -3.91
CA THR A 503 -6.77 -10.14 -3.12
C THR A 503 -7.56 -10.82 -2.01
N GLU A 504 -8.44 -10.06 -1.36
CA GLU A 504 -9.38 -10.51 -0.33
C GLU A 504 -10.77 -9.97 -0.70
N PRO A 505 -11.86 -10.68 -0.36
CA PRO A 505 -13.22 -10.23 -0.71
C PRO A 505 -13.57 -8.83 -0.19
N GLU A 506 -12.95 -8.41 0.92
CA GLU A 506 -13.12 -7.12 1.58
C GLU A 506 -12.47 -5.97 0.79
N LEU A 507 -11.60 -6.29 -0.17
CA LEU A 507 -10.95 -5.34 -1.07
C LEU A 507 -11.71 -5.13 -2.39
N TYR A 508 -12.88 -5.75 -2.52
CA TYR A 508 -13.84 -5.43 -3.55
C TYR A 508 -14.85 -4.40 -3.01
N PHE A 509 -15.00 -3.31 -3.74
CA PHE A 509 -15.91 -2.22 -3.39
C PHE A 509 -16.97 -2.04 -4.48
N ASP A 510 -18.22 -2.07 -4.09
CA ASP A 510 -19.34 -1.62 -4.93
C ASP A 510 -19.65 -0.18 -4.56
N SER A 511 -19.47 0.73 -5.50
CA SER A 511 -19.62 2.17 -5.31
C SER A 511 -20.84 2.70 -6.07
N PRO A 512 -22.02 2.73 -5.47
CA PRO A 512 -23.27 3.12 -6.15
C PRO A 512 -23.39 4.62 -6.41
N SER A 513 -22.53 5.47 -5.82
CA SER A 513 -22.60 6.92 -5.94
C SER A 513 -21.23 7.59 -6.00
N ASN A 514 -21.22 8.85 -6.44
CA ASN A 514 -20.00 9.67 -6.47
C ASN A 514 -19.40 9.90 -5.07
N GLU A 515 -20.25 10.02 -4.05
CA GLU A 515 -19.81 10.19 -2.66
C GLU A 515 -19.19 8.91 -2.11
N GLU A 516 -19.78 7.76 -2.42
CA GLU A 516 -19.26 6.46 -1.98
C GLU A 516 -17.90 6.19 -2.62
N LEU A 517 -17.72 6.52 -3.90
CA LEU A 517 -16.43 6.38 -4.56
C LEU A 517 -15.31 7.12 -3.82
N ARG A 518 -15.57 8.33 -3.37
CA ARG A 518 -14.61 9.11 -2.59
C ARG A 518 -14.25 8.42 -1.27
N ARG A 519 -15.24 7.88 -0.55
CA ARG A 519 -15.01 7.13 0.70
C ARG A 519 -14.20 5.86 0.47
N VAL A 520 -14.48 5.15 -0.63
CA VAL A 520 -13.74 3.96 -1.03
C VAL A 520 -12.26 4.29 -1.25
N PHE A 521 -11.96 5.34 -2.03
CA PHE A 521 -10.58 5.76 -2.27
C PHE A 521 -9.87 6.19 -0.98
N GLN A 522 -10.56 6.91 -0.09
CA GLN A 522 -10.01 7.27 1.22
C GLN A 522 -9.74 6.02 2.07
N SER A 523 -10.65 5.04 2.09
CA SER A 523 -10.45 3.78 2.80
C SER A 523 -9.24 3.01 2.27
N ILE A 524 -9.08 2.93 0.95
CA ILE A 524 -7.92 2.31 0.31
C ILE A 524 -6.64 3.06 0.68
N ALA A 525 -6.66 4.40 0.68
CA ALA A 525 -5.50 5.20 1.08
C ALA A 525 -5.06 4.92 2.51
N PHE A 526 -6.02 4.78 3.44
CA PHE A 526 -5.71 4.42 4.83
C PHE A 526 -5.17 2.99 4.96
N ASP A 527 -5.73 2.02 4.23
CA ASP A 527 -5.23 0.65 4.23
C ASP A 527 -3.80 0.59 3.67
N LEU A 528 -3.53 1.25 2.55
CA LEU A 528 -2.19 1.36 1.95
C LEU A 528 -1.20 2.08 2.86
N SER A 529 -1.63 3.13 3.57
CA SER A 529 -0.79 3.82 4.56
C SER A 529 -0.38 2.88 5.70
N ASN A 530 -1.29 2.02 6.15
CA ASN A 530 -1.00 1.01 7.17
C ASN A 530 -0.05 -0.09 6.69
N LEU A 531 -0.09 -0.45 5.40
CA LEU A 531 0.83 -1.44 4.81
C LEU A 531 2.29 -0.96 4.78
N ARG A 532 2.53 0.33 4.78
CA ARG A 532 3.89 0.92 4.82
C ARG A 532 4.56 0.77 6.19
N ILE A 533 3.77 0.57 7.24
CA ILE A 533 4.28 0.41 8.60
C ILE A 533 4.46 -1.08 8.83
N ALA A 534 5.70 -1.56 8.87
CA ALA A 534 5.98 -2.93 9.24
C ALA A 534 5.51 -3.17 10.70
N ARG A 535 4.75 -4.24 10.91
CA ARG A 535 4.34 -4.67 12.26
C ARG A 535 5.47 -5.43 12.94
#